data_f99b170903f56bb0f283e3acd258f6fd
#
_entry.id   f99b170903f56bb0f283e3acd258f6fd
#
_cell.length_a   1.000
_cell.length_b   1.000
_cell.length_c   1.000
_cell.angle_alpha   90.00
_cell.angle_beta   90.00
_cell.angle_gamma   90.00
#
_symmetry.space_group_name_H-M   'P 1'
#
loop_
_entity.id
_entity.type
_entity.pdbx_description
1 polymer ?
#
loop_
_entity_poly.entity_id
_entity_poly.type
_entity_poly.pdbx_seq_one_letter_code
_entity_poly.pdbx_strand_id
1 'polypeptide(L)'
;KTTMSILECILVEAKEGTIKFTANDMELGIETVIEGNILEKGTIALDARIFLDIVRKLPDNDVTIETDDSFKTIITCEKAKFTIIAKSGEDFSYLPSIEKNDCVVISQYTLKEVVRQTIFSIADNDTNKIMTGELFDINGSELKVVSLDGHRISIRKIDLKNEYTPKKVIVPGKTLNEISKILPG
;
A
#
# COMPACT_ATOMS: atom_id res chain seq x y z
N LYS A 1 -11.20 16.11 -0.51
CA LYS A 1 -11.73 15.71 0.82
C LYS A 1 -12.42 14.38 0.63
N THR A 2 -11.85 13.34 1.20
CA THR A 2 -12.40 11.99 1.21
C THR A 2 -13.76 12.04 1.90
N THR A 3 -14.81 11.66 1.22
CA THR A 3 -16.17 11.63 1.74
C THR A 3 -16.41 10.51 2.76
N MET A 4 -15.41 9.62 2.95
CA MET A 4 -15.48 8.50 3.87
C MET A 4 -14.36 8.61 4.91
N SER A 5 -14.71 8.97 6.13
CA SER A 5 -13.75 9.09 7.25
C SER A 5 -13.07 7.76 7.63
N ILE A 6 -13.57 6.63 7.13
CA ILE A 6 -12.98 5.31 7.36
C ILE A 6 -11.71 5.10 6.53
N LEU A 7 -11.56 5.79 5.38
CA LEU A 7 -10.36 5.72 4.54
C LEU A 7 -9.16 6.49 5.12
N GLU A 8 -9.39 7.29 6.17
CA GLU A 8 -8.33 7.92 6.96
C GLU A 8 -7.80 6.99 8.05
N CYS A 9 -8.35 5.77 8.14
CA CYS A 9 -8.01 4.77 9.14
C CYS A 9 -7.14 3.64 8.56
N ILE A 10 -6.44 2.96 9.46
CA ILE A 10 -5.80 1.67 9.22
C ILE A 10 -6.69 0.60 9.86
N LEU A 11 -7.10 -0.40 9.09
CA LEU A 11 -7.78 -1.57 9.60
C LEU A 11 -6.75 -2.47 10.29
N VAL A 12 -7.07 -2.92 11.48
CA VAL A 12 -6.27 -3.85 12.29
C VAL A 12 -7.11 -5.08 12.56
N GLU A 13 -6.69 -6.22 12.05
CA GLU A 13 -7.35 -7.51 12.22
C GLU A 13 -6.44 -8.46 13.00
N ALA A 14 -6.87 -8.88 14.19
CA ALA A 14 -6.18 -9.85 15.03
C ALA A 14 -6.84 -11.24 14.86
N LYS A 15 -6.09 -12.19 14.27
CA LYS A 15 -6.57 -13.54 13.96
C LYS A 15 -5.44 -14.56 14.10
N GLU A 16 -5.67 -15.62 14.88
CA GLU A 16 -4.85 -16.86 14.89
C GLU A 16 -3.33 -16.67 14.87
N GLY A 17 -2.80 -15.89 15.81
CA GLY A 17 -1.35 -15.67 15.92
C GLY A 17 -0.78 -14.61 15.00
N THR A 18 -1.63 -13.91 14.24
CA THR A 18 -1.22 -12.84 13.33
C THR A 18 -2.04 -11.57 13.50
N ILE A 19 -1.42 -10.45 13.21
CA ILE A 19 -2.08 -9.15 13.11
C ILE A 19 -1.90 -8.65 11.68
N LYS A 20 -3.01 -8.40 11.00
CA LYS A 20 -3.00 -7.81 9.65
C LYS A 20 -3.37 -6.34 9.72
N PHE A 21 -2.58 -5.51 9.11
CA PHE A 21 -2.84 -4.10 8.90
C PHE A 21 -3.22 -3.86 7.43
N THR A 22 -4.31 -3.14 7.20
CA THR A 22 -4.74 -2.78 5.84
C THR A 22 -5.00 -1.28 5.76
N ALA A 23 -4.42 -0.63 4.77
CA ALA A 23 -4.72 0.75 4.40
C ALA A 23 -5.22 0.79 2.95
N ASN A 24 -6.21 1.64 2.67
CA ASN A 24 -6.82 1.75 1.36
C ASN A 24 -7.34 3.16 1.13
N ASP A 25 -6.95 3.81 0.03
CA ASP A 25 -7.47 5.13 -0.38
C ASP A 25 -8.29 5.06 -1.68
N MET A 26 -8.76 3.87 -2.07
CA MET A 26 -9.51 3.53 -3.28
C MET A 26 -8.67 3.50 -4.58
N GLU A 27 -7.45 3.99 -4.58
CA GLU A 27 -6.51 3.93 -5.70
C GLU A 27 -5.30 3.06 -5.37
N LEU A 28 -4.88 3.10 -4.09
CA LEU A 28 -3.74 2.35 -3.56
C LEU A 28 -4.17 1.62 -2.30
N GLY A 29 -3.95 0.32 -2.28
CA GLY A 29 -4.11 -0.51 -1.10
C GLY A 29 -2.80 -1.14 -0.67
N ILE A 30 -2.56 -1.18 0.63
CA ILE A 30 -1.39 -1.81 1.24
C ILE A 30 -1.86 -2.73 2.36
N GLU A 31 -1.37 -3.95 2.35
CA GLU A 31 -1.55 -4.91 3.44
C GLU A 31 -0.20 -5.36 3.97
N THR A 32 -0.11 -5.53 5.27
CA THR A 32 1.02 -6.20 5.92
C THR A 32 0.52 -7.10 7.03
N VAL A 33 1.21 -8.22 7.22
CA VAL A 33 0.89 -9.20 8.26
C VAL A 33 2.13 -9.39 9.11
N ILE A 34 1.95 -9.31 10.43
CA ILE A 34 2.98 -9.59 11.41
C ILE A 34 2.52 -10.71 12.34
N GLU A 35 3.46 -11.42 12.93
CA GLU A 35 3.17 -12.36 14.01
C GLU A 35 2.84 -11.60 15.30
N GLY A 36 1.96 -12.15 16.12
CA GLY A 36 1.59 -11.56 17.39
C GLY A 36 0.93 -12.58 18.33
N ASN A 37 1.04 -12.35 19.62
CA ASN A 37 0.31 -13.12 20.62
C ASN A 37 -1.13 -12.59 20.71
N ILE A 38 -2.08 -13.31 20.16
CA ILE A 38 -3.49 -12.92 20.09
C ILE A 38 -4.22 -13.55 21.27
N LEU A 39 -4.56 -12.74 22.26
CA LEU A 39 -5.39 -13.16 23.40
C LEU A 39 -6.87 -13.21 23.03
N GLU A 40 -7.31 -12.24 22.25
CA GLU A 40 -8.70 -12.12 21.77
C GLU A 40 -8.71 -11.67 20.31
N LYS A 41 -9.54 -12.36 19.49
CA LYS A 41 -9.70 -12.02 18.07
C LYS A 41 -10.59 -10.79 17.94
N GLY A 42 -10.26 -9.90 16.99
CA GLY A 42 -11.07 -8.72 16.76
C GLY A 42 -10.61 -7.93 15.54
N THR A 43 -11.46 -6.98 15.17
CA THR A 43 -11.21 -6.09 14.02
C THR A 43 -11.62 -4.67 14.39
N ILE A 44 -10.69 -3.74 14.28
CA ILE A 44 -10.88 -2.31 14.57
C ILE A 44 -10.25 -1.45 13.47
N ALA A 45 -10.72 -0.22 13.35
CA ALA A 45 -10.12 0.79 12.47
C ALA A 45 -9.57 1.95 13.31
N LEU A 46 -8.26 2.19 13.22
CA LEU A 46 -7.55 3.24 13.94
C LEU A 46 -7.26 4.42 13.02
N ASP A 47 -7.41 5.64 13.51
CA ASP A 47 -6.94 6.83 12.78
C ASP A 47 -5.47 6.66 12.41
N ALA A 48 -5.18 6.67 11.10
CA ALA A 48 -3.85 6.33 10.57
C ALA A 48 -2.77 7.31 11.04
N ARG A 49 -3.11 8.60 11.14
CA ARG A 49 -2.16 9.65 11.53
C ARG A 49 -1.81 9.53 13.01
N ILE A 50 -2.84 9.39 13.86
CA ILE A 50 -2.65 9.26 15.30
C ILE A 50 -1.89 7.97 15.62
N PHE A 51 -2.28 6.86 14.99
CA PHE A 51 -1.60 5.57 15.18
C PHE A 51 -0.13 5.62 14.76
N LEU A 52 0.16 6.20 13.60
CA LEU A 52 1.53 6.38 13.12
C LEU A 52 2.38 7.24 14.07
N ASP A 53 1.81 8.34 14.59
CA ASP A 53 2.50 9.22 15.53
C ASP A 53 2.79 8.53 16.87
N ILE A 54 1.91 7.64 17.32
CA ILE A 54 2.14 6.79 18.48
C ILE A 54 3.27 5.81 18.20
N VAL A 55 3.15 5.00 17.14
CA VAL A 55 4.12 3.94 16.81
C VAL A 55 5.54 4.49 16.66
N ARG A 56 5.70 5.66 16.04
CA ARG A 56 7.01 6.32 15.89
C ARG A 56 7.67 6.75 17.20
N LYS A 57 6.89 6.87 18.26
CA LYS A 57 7.37 7.31 19.59
C LYS A 57 7.52 6.16 20.59
N LEU A 58 7.07 4.96 20.23
CA LEU A 58 7.23 3.79 21.08
C LEU A 58 8.70 3.35 21.11
N PRO A 59 9.18 2.85 22.25
CA PRO A 59 10.46 2.18 22.31
C PRO A 59 10.43 0.87 21.51
N ASP A 60 11.61 0.36 21.15
CA ASP A 60 11.76 -0.91 20.45
C ASP A 60 11.56 -2.10 21.40
N ASN A 61 10.31 -2.37 21.71
CA ASN A 61 9.89 -3.46 22.63
C ASN A 61 8.46 -3.92 22.27
N ASP A 62 7.96 -4.94 22.97
CA ASP A 62 6.61 -5.48 22.78
C ASP A 62 5.53 -4.40 22.97
N VAL A 63 4.60 -4.39 22.05
CA VAL A 63 3.46 -3.47 22.04
C VAL A 63 2.17 -4.25 22.27
N THR A 64 1.40 -3.85 23.25
CA THR A 64 0.07 -4.41 23.52
C THR A 64 -1.00 -3.44 23.06
N ILE A 65 -1.99 -3.95 22.32
CA ILE A 65 -3.17 -3.20 21.87
C ILE A 65 -4.41 -3.87 22.44
N GLU A 66 -5.16 -3.16 23.25
CA GLU A 66 -6.40 -3.64 23.88
C GLU A 66 -7.55 -2.71 23.51
N THR A 67 -8.69 -3.27 23.11
CA THR A 67 -9.88 -2.48 22.76
C THR A 67 -11.10 -3.02 23.49
N ASP A 68 -11.86 -2.15 24.11
CA ASP A 68 -13.12 -2.51 24.76
C ASP A 68 -14.34 -2.38 23.82
N ASP A 69 -15.52 -2.80 24.29
CA ASP A 69 -16.78 -2.75 23.54
C ASP A 69 -17.20 -1.32 23.11
N SER A 70 -16.64 -0.30 23.74
CA SER A 70 -16.86 1.11 23.38
C SER A 70 -15.85 1.64 22.36
N PHE A 71 -15.03 0.77 21.77
CA PHE A 71 -13.90 1.09 20.89
C PHE A 71 -12.81 1.95 21.53
N LYS A 72 -12.80 2.07 22.85
CA LYS A 72 -11.68 2.69 23.54
C LYS A 72 -10.48 1.76 23.46
N THR A 73 -9.45 2.22 22.75
CA THR A 73 -8.25 1.44 22.48
C THR A 73 -7.08 1.97 23.27
N ILE A 74 -6.42 1.07 23.97
CA ILE A 74 -5.23 1.34 24.81
C ILE A 74 -4.04 0.68 24.12
N ILE A 75 -3.00 1.47 23.87
CA ILE A 75 -1.73 1.01 23.29
C ILE A 75 -0.67 1.20 24.37
N THR A 76 -0.03 0.12 24.78
CA THR A 76 1.02 0.12 25.80
C THR A 76 2.32 -0.46 25.29
N CYS A 77 3.43 0.15 25.68
CA CYS A 77 4.77 -0.37 25.46
C CYS A 77 5.63 0.11 26.63
N GLU A 78 6.16 -0.81 27.44
CA GLU A 78 6.86 -0.50 28.69
C GLU A 78 6.05 0.44 29.60
N LYS A 79 6.57 1.67 29.83
CA LYS A 79 5.90 2.70 30.63
C LYS A 79 5.01 3.64 29.82
N ALA A 80 5.10 3.57 28.48
CA ALA A 80 4.28 4.39 27.60
C ALA A 80 2.87 3.80 27.50
N LYS A 81 1.87 4.66 27.66
CA LYS A 81 0.46 4.29 27.54
C LYS A 81 -0.29 5.38 26.81
N PHE A 82 -0.95 5.00 25.71
CA PHE A 82 -1.78 5.88 24.91
C PHE A 82 -3.21 5.36 24.89
N THR A 83 -4.16 6.29 24.90
CA THR A 83 -5.59 5.95 24.76
C THR A 83 -6.14 6.71 23.58
N ILE A 84 -6.75 5.98 22.64
CA ILE A 84 -7.40 6.52 21.44
C ILE A 84 -8.77 5.86 21.28
N ILE A 85 -9.63 6.45 20.48
CA ILE A 85 -10.92 5.86 20.12
C ILE A 85 -10.80 5.26 18.72
N ALA A 86 -11.01 3.95 18.62
CA ALA A 86 -11.12 3.25 17.36
C ALA A 86 -12.52 3.42 16.76
N LYS A 87 -12.67 2.94 15.53
CA LYS A 87 -13.96 2.76 14.86
C LYS A 87 -14.20 1.27 14.61
N SER A 88 -15.45 0.90 14.37
CA SER A 88 -15.76 -0.45 13.88
C SER A 88 -15.02 -0.70 12.56
N GLY A 89 -14.46 -1.88 12.41
CA GLY A 89 -13.84 -2.32 11.14
C GLY A 89 -14.85 -2.76 10.09
N GLU A 90 -16.14 -2.88 10.43
CA GLU A 90 -17.19 -3.41 9.53
C GLU A 90 -17.42 -2.53 8.29
N ASP A 91 -17.27 -1.22 8.45
CA ASP A 91 -17.45 -0.24 7.36
C ASP A 91 -16.19 -0.08 6.49
N PHE A 92 -15.11 -0.79 6.78
CA PHE A 92 -13.86 -0.65 6.04
C PHE A 92 -13.95 -1.36 4.69
N SER A 93 -13.58 -0.63 3.61
CA SER A 93 -13.53 -1.18 2.26
C SER A 93 -12.30 -2.07 2.10
N TYR A 94 -12.51 -3.38 2.12
CA TYR A 94 -11.46 -4.36 1.90
C TYR A 94 -10.87 -4.25 0.50
N LEU A 95 -9.59 -4.59 0.39
CA LEU A 95 -8.93 -4.71 -0.91
C LEU A 95 -9.54 -5.88 -1.68
N PRO A 96 -9.70 -5.76 -3.00
CA PRO A 96 -10.18 -6.85 -3.83
C PRO A 96 -9.20 -8.03 -3.76
N SER A 97 -9.72 -9.25 -3.75
CA SER A 97 -8.90 -10.45 -3.90
C SER A 97 -8.33 -10.49 -5.31
N ILE A 98 -7.00 -10.48 -5.41
CA ILE A 98 -6.29 -10.54 -6.69
C ILE A 98 -5.83 -11.98 -6.91
N GLU A 99 -6.26 -12.57 -8.03
CA GLU A 99 -5.73 -13.87 -8.46
C GLU A 99 -4.25 -13.73 -8.89
N LYS A 100 -3.40 -14.57 -8.31
CA LYS A 100 -1.95 -14.52 -8.57
C LYS A 100 -1.49 -15.43 -9.72
N ASN A 101 -2.42 -16.03 -10.46
CA ASN A 101 -2.12 -17.05 -11.46
C ASN A 101 -1.41 -16.50 -12.72
N ASP A 102 -1.49 -15.19 -12.94
CA ASP A 102 -0.97 -14.54 -14.15
C ASP A 102 -0.17 -13.28 -13.76
N CYS A 103 0.77 -13.44 -12.84
CA CYS A 103 1.62 -12.35 -12.37
C CYS A 103 2.93 -12.27 -13.15
N VAL A 104 3.44 -11.05 -13.32
CA VAL A 104 4.77 -10.78 -13.87
C VAL A 104 5.75 -10.57 -12.74
N VAL A 105 6.87 -11.30 -12.78
CA VAL A 105 7.91 -11.23 -11.75
C VAL A 105 9.05 -10.34 -12.23
N ILE A 106 9.36 -9.31 -11.46
CA ILE A 106 10.47 -8.39 -11.70
C ILE A 106 11.25 -8.20 -10.40
N SER A 107 12.56 -7.98 -10.47
CA SER A 107 13.34 -7.70 -9.26
C SER A 107 12.98 -6.33 -8.70
N GLN A 108 13.01 -6.20 -7.37
CA GLN A 108 12.71 -4.94 -6.69
C GLN A 108 13.62 -3.79 -7.18
N TYR A 109 14.91 -4.07 -7.30
CA TYR A 109 15.88 -3.11 -7.84
C TYR A 109 15.52 -2.67 -9.26
N THR A 110 15.23 -3.62 -10.16
CA THR A 110 14.88 -3.30 -11.54
C THR A 110 13.60 -2.47 -11.64
N LEU A 111 12.57 -2.80 -10.87
CA LEU A 111 11.33 -2.04 -10.83
C LEU A 111 11.57 -0.61 -10.35
N LYS A 112 12.32 -0.44 -9.26
CA LYS A 112 12.67 0.88 -8.72
C LYS A 112 13.44 1.74 -9.74
N GLU A 113 14.42 1.15 -10.43
CA GLU A 113 15.19 1.85 -11.46
C GLU A 113 14.34 2.23 -12.69
N VAL A 114 13.48 1.35 -13.16
CA VAL A 114 12.56 1.65 -14.26
C VAL A 114 11.66 2.82 -13.91
N VAL A 115 11.00 2.76 -12.75
CA VAL A 115 10.13 3.84 -12.29
C VAL A 115 10.91 5.15 -12.17
N ARG A 116 12.09 5.15 -11.53
CA ARG A 116 12.95 6.34 -11.40
C ARG A 116 13.29 6.98 -12.74
N GLN A 117 13.46 6.17 -13.77
CA GLN A 117 13.88 6.62 -15.12
C GLN A 117 12.72 7.08 -15.99
N THR A 118 11.47 6.86 -15.59
CA THR A 118 10.30 7.16 -16.41
C THR A 118 9.28 8.06 -15.74
N ILE A 119 9.10 7.98 -14.43
CA ILE A 119 8.01 8.63 -13.67
C ILE A 119 7.96 10.16 -13.85
N PHE A 120 9.09 10.82 -14.09
CA PHE A 120 9.16 12.28 -14.22
C PHE A 120 8.46 12.84 -15.46
N SER A 121 8.03 11.98 -16.39
CA SER A 121 7.34 12.38 -17.61
C SER A 121 5.83 12.18 -17.57
N ILE A 122 5.25 11.72 -16.45
CA ILE A 122 3.79 11.69 -16.28
C ILE A 122 3.24 13.11 -16.11
N ALA A 123 1.96 13.28 -16.43
CA ALA A 123 1.26 14.53 -16.14
C ALA A 123 0.92 14.63 -14.64
N ASP A 124 1.16 15.79 -14.03
CA ASP A 124 0.84 16.03 -12.62
C ASP A 124 -0.68 16.09 -12.38
N ASN A 125 -1.40 16.79 -13.26
CA ASN A 125 -2.84 16.93 -13.24
C ASN A 125 -3.37 16.93 -14.68
N ASP A 126 -4.03 15.85 -15.07
CA ASP A 126 -4.69 15.78 -16.37
C ASP A 126 -6.13 15.29 -16.19
N THR A 127 -7.04 15.81 -17.02
CA THR A 127 -8.38 15.28 -17.16
C THR A 127 -8.36 13.87 -17.73
N ASN A 128 -7.35 13.56 -18.54
CA ASN A 128 -7.08 12.21 -19.01
C ASN A 128 -6.23 11.44 -17.99
N LYS A 129 -6.87 10.66 -17.14
CA LYS A 129 -6.22 9.86 -16.10
C LYS A 129 -5.14 8.90 -16.62
N ILE A 130 -5.15 8.56 -17.91
CA ILE A 130 -4.11 7.71 -18.53
C ILE A 130 -2.75 8.39 -18.47
N MET A 131 -2.69 9.71 -18.61
CA MET A 131 -1.43 10.47 -18.60
C MET A 131 -0.85 10.67 -17.21
N THR A 132 -1.62 10.42 -16.14
CA THR A 132 -1.15 10.51 -14.75
C THR A 132 -0.52 9.22 -14.24
N GLY A 133 -0.35 8.23 -15.13
CA GLY A 133 0.28 6.93 -14.84
C GLY A 133 1.31 6.53 -15.89
N GLU A 134 1.92 5.39 -15.66
CA GLU A 134 2.87 4.77 -16.59
C GLU A 134 2.25 3.54 -17.24
N LEU A 135 2.42 3.40 -18.54
CA LEU A 135 2.07 2.19 -19.30
C LEU A 135 3.16 1.14 -19.09
N PHE A 136 2.76 -0.01 -18.58
CA PHE A 136 3.54 -1.24 -18.56
C PHE A 136 3.05 -2.13 -19.72
N ASP A 137 3.86 -2.26 -20.77
CA ASP A 137 3.59 -3.06 -21.96
C ASP A 137 4.51 -4.28 -21.94
N ILE A 138 3.93 -5.44 -21.62
CA ILE A 138 4.63 -6.73 -21.50
C ILE A 138 4.33 -7.54 -22.76
N ASN A 139 5.38 -8.06 -23.40
CA ASN A 139 5.25 -8.93 -24.56
C ASN A 139 6.42 -9.94 -24.60
N GLY A 140 6.11 -11.21 -24.39
CA GLY A 140 7.13 -12.24 -24.26
C GLY A 140 8.05 -11.94 -23.07
N SER A 141 9.34 -11.83 -23.34
CA SER A 141 10.36 -11.48 -22.32
C SER A 141 10.71 -9.98 -22.28
N GLU A 142 10.02 -9.11 -22.98
CA GLU A 142 10.24 -7.66 -22.93
C GLU A 142 9.18 -6.98 -22.04
N LEU A 143 9.62 -6.12 -21.13
CA LEU A 143 8.79 -5.10 -20.49
C LEU A 143 9.21 -3.72 -21.02
N LYS A 144 8.27 -3.01 -21.61
CA LYS A 144 8.42 -1.61 -21.99
C LYS A 144 7.56 -0.74 -21.09
N VAL A 145 8.17 0.20 -20.39
CA VAL A 145 7.50 1.19 -19.54
C VAL A 145 7.52 2.54 -20.25
N VAL A 146 6.37 3.18 -20.32
CA VAL A 146 6.19 4.46 -21.02
C VAL A 146 5.42 5.43 -20.15
N SER A 147 5.90 6.64 -20.06
CA SER A 147 5.21 7.78 -19.46
C SER A 147 5.23 8.99 -20.42
N LEU A 148 4.20 9.80 -20.39
CA LEU A 148 4.10 11.00 -21.22
C LEU A 148 3.14 12.04 -20.62
N ASP A 149 3.35 13.34 -20.94
CA ASP A 149 2.48 14.45 -20.53
C ASP A 149 2.04 15.35 -21.70
N GLY A 150 2.21 14.91 -22.95
CA GLY A 150 1.91 15.68 -24.15
C GLY A 150 3.07 16.57 -24.66
N HIS A 151 4.07 16.84 -23.82
CA HIS A 151 5.26 17.63 -24.19
C HIS A 151 6.55 16.81 -24.19
N ARG A 152 6.58 15.75 -23.41
CA ARG A 152 7.73 14.84 -23.26
C ARG A 152 7.26 13.39 -23.13
N ILE A 153 8.14 12.48 -23.47
CA ILE A 153 7.91 11.05 -23.34
C ILE A 153 9.18 10.40 -22.78
N SER A 154 9.02 9.50 -21.84
CA SER A 154 10.08 8.63 -21.37
C SER A 154 9.74 7.18 -21.66
N ILE A 155 10.71 6.44 -22.18
CA ILE A 155 10.55 5.03 -22.51
C ILE A 155 11.73 4.26 -21.94
N ARG A 156 11.44 3.20 -21.20
CA ARG A 156 12.44 2.26 -20.73
C ARG A 156 12.02 0.84 -21.13
N LYS A 157 12.96 0.10 -21.73
CA LYS A 157 12.82 -1.32 -22.04
C LYS A 157 13.77 -2.13 -21.20
N ILE A 158 13.29 -3.25 -20.71
CA ILE A 158 14.08 -4.22 -19.95
C ILE A 158 13.71 -5.63 -20.38
N ASP A 159 14.66 -6.56 -20.24
CA ASP A 159 14.44 -7.97 -20.44
C ASP A 159 13.96 -8.62 -19.13
N LEU A 160 12.90 -9.37 -19.22
CA LEU A 160 12.36 -10.21 -18.15
C LEU A 160 13.02 -11.59 -18.17
N LYS A 161 13.10 -12.23 -17.00
CA LYS A 161 13.70 -13.58 -16.89
C LYS A 161 12.83 -14.67 -17.51
N ASN A 162 11.51 -14.44 -17.56
CA ASN A 162 10.53 -15.38 -18.06
C ASN A 162 9.75 -14.77 -19.23
N GLU A 163 9.11 -15.63 -20.02
CA GLU A 163 8.16 -15.20 -21.02
C GLU A 163 6.74 -15.09 -20.43
N TYR A 164 6.00 -14.06 -20.85
CA TYR A 164 4.66 -13.77 -20.40
C TYR A 164 3.72 -13.55 -21.58
N THR A 165 2.45 -13.84 -21.39
CA THR A 165 1.41 -13.46 -22.35
C THR A 165 1.35 -11.94 -22.48
N PRO A 166 1.08 -11.40 -23.69
CA PRO A 166 1.00 -9.96 -23.90
C PRO A 166 -0.01 -9.30 -22.97
N LYS A 167 0.42 -8.26 -22.26
CA LYS A 167 -0.40 -7.48 -21.34
C LYS A 167 -0.05 -6.01 -21.43
N LYS A 168 -1.08 -5.17 -21.30
CA LYS A 168 -0.90 -3.73 -21.16
C LYS A 168 -1.70 -3.23 -19.97
N VAL A 169 -1.03 -2.56 -19.06
CA VAL A 169 -1.66 -1.97 -17.89
C VAL A 169 -1.09 -0.58 -17.63
N ILE A 170 -1.95 0.33 -17.21
CA ILE A 170 -1.50 1.66 -16.74
C ILE A 170 -1.54 1.65 -15.23
N VAL A 171 -0.37 1.89 -14.64
CA VAL A 171 -0.22 1.97 -13.19
C VAL A 171 -0.19 3.45 -12.79
N PRO A 172 -1.04 3.90 -11.87
CA PRO A 172 -1.05 5.29 -11.42
C PRO A 172 0.31 5.73 -10.88
N GLY A 173 0.75 6.93 -11.27
CA GLY A 173 2.04 7.47 -10.83
C GLY A 173 2.15 7.63 -9.32
N LYS A 174 1.05 7.97 -8.65
CA LYS A 174 0.98 7.98 -7.18
C LYS A 174 1.35 6.62 -6.58
N THR A 175 0.78 5.54 -7.11
CA THR A 175 1.07 4.17 -6.68
C THR A 175 2.53 3.80 -6.90
N LEU A 176 3.09 4.12 -8.08
CA LEU A 176 4.49 3.85 -8.39
C LEU A 176 5.45 4.63 -7.49
N ASN A 177 5.15 5.88 -7.19
CA ASN A 177 5.92 6.69 -6.27
C ASN A 177 5.94 6.10 -4.85
N GLU A 178 4.81 5.62 -4.35
CA GLU A 178 4.75 4.99 -3.02
C GLU A 178 5.49 3.64 -3.02
N ILE A 179 5.31 2.81 -4.05
CA ILE A 179 6.06 1.56 -4.21
C ILE A 179 7.57 1.81 -4.21
N SER A 180 8.05 2.82 -4.96
CA SER A 180 9.47 3.17 -5.01
C SER A 180 10.09 3.54 -3.66
N LYS A 181 9.30 4.09 -2.73
CA LYS A 181 9.76 4.43 -1.38
C LYS A 181 9.92 3.20 -0.49
N ILE A 182 9.09 2.17 -0.72
CA ILE A 182 9.06 0.93 0.07
C ILE A 182 10.15 -0.04 -0.41
N LEU A 183 10.45 -0.05 -1.70
CA LEU A 183 11.45 -0.94 -2.27
C LEU A 183 12.85 -0.62 -1.76
N PRO A 184 13.65 -1.64 -1.38
CA PRO A 184 15.03 -1.45 -0.97
C PRO A 184 15.86 -0.83 -2.09
N GLY A 185 16.91 -0.10 -1.68
CA GLY A 185 17.85 0.57 -2.57
C GLY A 185 18.84 -0.37 -3.23
#